data_17af7f59867df35b39d3099940ed5b6f
#
_entry.id   17af7f59867df35b39d3099940ed5b6f
#
_cell.length_a   1.000
_cell.length_b   1.000
_cell.length_c   1.000
_cell.angle_alpha   90.00
_cell.angle_beta   90.00
_cell.angle_gamma   90.00
#
_symmetry.space_group_name_H-M   'P 1'
#
loop_
_entity.id
_entity.type
_entity.pdbx_description
1 polymer ?
#
loop_
_entity_poly.entity_id
_entity_poly.type
_entity_poly.pdbx_seq_one_letter_code
_entity_poly.pdbx_strand_id
1 'polypeptide(L)'
;MKTKAAILWEVGGPWSVEEIDLDPPQHDEVLVKLAASGLCHSDEHLVTGDLPFPLPIIGGHEGAGVVEEVGAGVVGIEPGDHVVFGFIPSCGTCPSCTTGHQNLCDVGGMAIAGGLQFDGTSRHHARDQDLHTMCVLGTFSHHTVVNQASCIKIDNDIPLDRACLLGCGVVTGWGSVVYSAETGPGDVIAVVGVGGIGANSLQAARLAGARQIWAIDPVEGKREKATEFGATHTAASLEDALPAITEATF
;
A
#
# COMPACT_ATOMS: atom_id res chain seq x y z
N MET A 1 14.32 -21.46 -0.93
CA MET A 1 13.30 -22.17 -1.74
C MET A 1 13.20 -21.55 -3.13
N LYS A 2 12.58 -22.22 -4.12
CA LYS A 2 12.26 -21.59 -5.41
C LYS A 2 10.85 -21.00 -5.36
N THR A 3 10.68 -19.80 -5.92
CA THR A 3 9.38 -19.14 -6.06
C THR A 3 9.34 -18.31 -7.36
N LYS A 4 8.21 -17.69 -7.68
CA LYS A 4 8.10 -16.81 -8.86
C LYS A 4 7.87 -15.36 -8.44
N ALA A 5 8.48 -14.45 -9.15
CA ALA A 5 8.29 -13.01 -8.96
C ALA A 5 8.29 -12.25 -10.29
N ALA A 6 7.63 -11.10 -10.32
CA ALA A 6 7.74 -10.14 -11.41
C ALA A 6 8.84 -9.13 -11.09
N ILE A 7 9.85 -9.09 -11.93
CA ILE A 7 11.08 -8.30 -11.76
C ILE A 7 11.12 -7.20 -12.81
N LEU A 8 11.42 -5.99 -12.39
CA LEU A 8 11.82 -4.90 -13.27
C LEU A 8 13.35 -4.85 -13.29
N TRP A 9 13.94 -5.12 -14.47
CA TRP A 9 15.38 -5.16 -14.65
C TRP A 9 16.00 -3.79 -14.96
N GLU A 10 15.25 -2.95 -15.66
CA GLU A 10 15.69 -1.61 -16.09
C GLU A 10 14.50 -0.66 -16.21
N VAL A 11 14.73 0.64 -16.02
CA VAL A 11 13.71 1.69 -16.24
C VAL A 11 13.24 1.66 -17.69
N GLY A 12 11.92 1.73 -17.90
CA GLY A 12 11.30 1.63 -19.21
C GLY A 12 11.18 0.20 -19.74
N GLY A 13 11.72 -0.79 -19.04
CA GLY A 13 11.60 -2.21 -19.39
C GLY A 13 10.27 -2.83 -19.01
N PRO A 14 9.96 -4.02 -19.55
CA PRO A 14 8.77 -4.76 -19.15
C PRO A 14 9.00 -5.51 -17.82
N TRP A 15 7.92 -5.77 -17.09
CA TRP A 15 7.94 -6.74 -16.01
C TRP A 15 8.24 -8.14 -16.52
N SER A 16 9.27 -8.79 -15.97
CA SER A 16 9.67 -10.15 -16.30
C SER A 16 9.28 -11.10 -15.16
N VAL A 17 8.41 -12.07 -15.45
CA VAL A 17 8.01 -13.10 -14.46
C VAL A 17 9.00 -14.25 -14.54
N GLU A 18 9.79 -14.42 -13.47
CA GLU A 18 10.87 -15.40 -13.40
C GLU A 18 10.77 -16.26 -12.16
N GLU A 19 11.40 -17.45 -12.21
CA GLU A 19 11.70 -18.23 -11.03
C GLU A 19 12.93 -17.63 -10.34
N ILE A 20 12.82 -17.41 -9.04
CA ILE A 20 13.87 -16.83 -8.19
C ILE A 20 14.22 -17.77 -7.04
N ASP A 21 15.39 -17.60 -6.47
CA ASP A 21 15.76 -18.15 -5.18
C ASP A 21 15.31 -17.23 -4.07
N LEU A 22 14.64 -17.79 -3.07
CA LEU A 22 14.19 -17.09 -1.87
C LEU A 22 14.83 -17.72 -0.65
N ASP A 23 15.58 -16.95 0.11
CA ASP A 23 16.19 -17.37 1.37
C ASP A 23 15.14 -17.57 2.46
N PRO A 24 15.42 -18.40 3.48
CA PRO A 24 14.55 -18.51 4.65
C PRO A 24 14.54 -17.21 5.46
N PRO A 25 13.46 -16.97 6.24
CA PRO A 25 13.36 -15.79 7.09
C PRO A 25 14.45 -15.80 8.17
N GLN A 26 15.10 -14.66 8.36
CA GLN A 26 16.11 -14.44 9.38
C GLN A 26 15.51 -13.87 10.66
N HIS A 27 16.35 -13.25 11.51
CA HIS A 27 15.88 -12.63 12.75
C HIS A 27 14.86 -11.50 12.46
N ASP A 28 13.72 -11.54 13.14
CA ASP A 28 12.58 -10.61 12.98
C ASP A 28 11.90 -10.65 11.61
N GLU A 29 12.10 -11.70 10.82
CA GLU A 29 11.52 -11.84 9.49
C GLU A 29 10.45 -12.94 9.43
N VAL A 30 9.55 -12.80 8.48
CA VAL A 30 8.39 -13.67 8.25
C VAL A 30 8.36 -14.06 6.78
N LEU A 31 8.27 -15.36 6.50
CA LEU A 31 7.96 -15.89 5.17
C LEU A 31 6.45 -15.93 4.98
N VAL A 32 5.97 -15.23 3.97
CA VAL A 32 4.54 -15.16 3.66
C VAL A 32 4.27 -15.68 2.26
N LYS A 33 3.32 -16.60 2.17
CA LYS A 33 2.70 -17.00 0.90
C LYS A 33 1.62 -16.02 0.55
N LEU A 34 1.83 -15.27 -0.53
CA LEU A 34 0.90 -14.26 -0.99
C LEU A 34 -0.36 -14.87 -1.62
N ALA A 35 -1.51 -14.41 -1.20
CA ALA A 35 -2.80 -14.76 -1.76
C ALA A 35 -3.24 -13.73 -2.81
N ALA A 36 -2.91 -12.46 -2.59
CA ALA A 36 -3.21 -11.37 -3.51
C ALA A 36 -2.26 -10.20 -3.33
N SER A 37 -2.08 -9.43 -4.41
CA SER A 37 -1.40 -8.15 -4.42
C SER A 37 -2.22 -7.13 -5.19
N GLY A 38 -2.40 -5.93 -4.64
CA GLY A 38 -2.98 -4.80 -5.34
C GLY A 38 -1.99 -4.21 -6.35
N LEU A 39 -2.53 -3.47 -7.32
CA LEU A 39 -1.78 -2.66 -8.28
C LEU A 39 -1.98 -1.19 -7.95
N CYS A 40 -0.91 -0.48 -7.71
CA CYS A 40 -0.90 0.94 -7.44
C CYS A 40 -0.19 1.71 -8.55
N HIS A 41 -0.54 2.97 -8.76
CA HIS A 41 0.18 3.81 -9.74
C HIS A 41 1.66 4.01 -9.36
N SER A 42 2.01 3.82 -8.08
CA SER A 42 3.41 3.82 -7.64
C SER A 42 4.23 2.68 -8.26
N ASP A 43 3.61 1.56 -8.64
CA ASP A 43 4.30 0.48 -9.33
C ASP A 43 4.65 0.88 -10.79
N GLU A 44 3.79 1.69 -11.43
CA GLU A 44 4.07 2.28 -12.74
C GLU A 44 5.22 3.30 -12.66
N HIS A 45 5.31 4.07 -11.58
CA HIS A 45 6.41 5.00 -11.37
C HIS A 45 7.79 4.33 -11.24
N LEU A 46 7.86 3.04 -10.89
CA LEU A 46 9.10 2.28 -11.00
C LEU A 46 9.49 2.07 -12.47
N VAL A 47 8.50 1.73 -13.32
CA VAL A 47 8.72 1.49 -14.75
C VAL A 47 9.12 2.78 -15.46
N THR A 48 8.45 3.89 -15.19
CA THR A 48 8.74 5.20 -15.80
C THR A 48 10.01 5.85 -15.23
N GLY A 49 10.49 5.41 -14.06
CA GLY A 49 11.63 6.00 -13.36
C GLY A 49 11.30 7.27 -12.57
N ASP A 50 10.01 7.60 -12.42
CA ASP A 50 9.57 8.74 -11.60
C ASP A 50 9.81 8.49 -10.11
N LEU A 51 9.83 7.21 -9.68
CA LEU A 51 10.31 6.77 -8.38
C LEU A 51 11.68 6.08 -8.55
N PRO A 52 12.78 6.75 -8.19
CA PRO A 52 14.12 6.19 -8.35
C PRO A 52 14.39 5.16 -7.23
N PHE A 53 14.24 3.89 -7.56
CA PHE A 53 14.65 2.77 -6.72
C PHE A 53 15.85 2.04 -7.32
N PRO A 54 16.67 1.38 -6.51
CA PRO A 54 17.71 0.47 -6.99
C PRO A 54 17.10 -0.67 -7.82
N LEU A 55 17.75 -1.02 -8.91
CA LEU A 55 17.36 -2.14 -9.80
C LEU A 55 18.44 -3.22 -9.79
N PRO A 56 18.10 -4.50 -10.09
CA PRO A 56 16.76 -5.01 -10.39
C PRO A 56 15.85 -5.08 -9.15
N ILE A 57 14.52 -4.92 -9.34
CA ILE A 57 13.57 -4.83 -8.24
C ILE A 57 12.32 -5.70 -8.47
N ILE A 58 11.86 -6.38 -7.42
CA ILE A 58 10.53 -7.00 -7.39
C ILE A 58 9.52 -5.93 -7.00
N GLY A 59 8.52 -5.69 -7.84
CA GLY A 59 7.48 -4.70 -7.60
C GLY A 59 6.44 -5.12 -6.56
N GLY A 60 5.48 -4.24 -6.36
CA GLY A 60 4.33 -4.46 -5.49
C GLY A 60 4.58 -4.13 -4.01
N HIS A 61 3.59 -3.47 -3.42
CA HIS A 61 3.63 -3.03 -2.01
C HIS A 61 2.27 -3.16 -1.31
N GLU A 62 1.25 -3.64 -2.01
CA GLU A 62 -0.08 -3.92 -1.48
C GLU A 62 -0.29 -5.43 -1.41
N GLY A 63 0.06 -6.09 -0.31
CA GLY A 63 0.00 -7.54 -0.21
C GLY A 63 -0.82 -8.05 0.96
N ALA A 64 -1.42 -9.22 0.76
CA ALA A 64 -1.99 -10.03 1.82
C ALA A 64 -1.68 -11.51 1.58
N GLY A 65 -1.49 -12.25 2.65
CA GLY A 65 -1.11 -13.65 2.54
C GLY A 65 -1.20 -14.39 3.86
N VAL A 66 -0.70 -15.63 3.81
CA VAL A 66 -0.65 -16.53 4.96
C VAL A 66 0.81 -16.73 5.35
N VAL A 67 1.09 -16.60 6.62
CA VAL A 67 2.42 -16.88 7.18
C VAL A 67 2.74 -18.37 7.05
N GLU A 68 3.89 -18.71 6.48
CA GLU A 68 4.36 -20.10 6.37
C GLU A 68 5.49 -20.40 7.35
N GLU A 69 6.39 -19.44 7.61
CA GLU A 69 7.53 -19.60 8.50
C GLU A 69 7.86 -18.27 9.19
N VAL A 70 8.40 -18.33 10.39
CA VAL A 70 8.85 -17.17 11.15
C VAL A 70 10.30 -17.36 11.60
N GLY A 71 11.09 -16.30 11.49
CA GLY A 71 12.46 -16.24 11.98
C GLY A 71 12.52 -16.05 13.49
N ALA A 72 13.72 -16.19 14.05
CA ALA A 72 13.95 -15.94 15.46
C ALA A 72 13.61 -14.47 15.80
N GLY A 73 13.06 -14.22 16.98
CA GLY A 73 12.70 -12.87 17.44
C GLY A 73 11.31 -12.39 17.02
N VAL A 74 10.62 -13.06 16.11
CA VAL A 74 9.24 -12.73 15.74
C VAL A 74 8.30 -12.94 16.92
N VAL A 75 7.45 -11.96 17.19
CA VAL A 75 6.51 -11.97 18.32
C VAL A 75 5.09 -11.69 17.84
N GLY A 76 4.13 -12.51 18.27
CA GLY A 76 2.70 -12.30 18.02
C GLY A 76 2.23 -12.71 16.62
N ILE A 77 3.12 -13.28 15.81
CA ILE A 77 2.83 -13.82 14.48
C ILE A 77 3.31 -15.27 14.45
N GLU A 78 2.49 -16.19 13.92
CA GLU A 78 2.81 -17.60 13.83
C GLU A 78 2.36 -18.19 12.47
N PRO A 79 2.92 -19.32 12.04
CA PRO A 79 2.48 -20.00 10.82
C PRO A 79 0.96 -20.27 10.84
N GLY A 80 0.29 -19.94 9.72
CA GLY A 80 -1.15 -20.01 9.56
C GLY A 80 -1.90 -18.69 9.80
N ASP A 81 -1.24 -17.68 10.34
CA ASP A 81 -1.82 -16.35 10.49
C ASP A 81 -2.05 -15.67 9.13
N HIS A 82 -3.17 -14.99 8.99
CA HIS A 82 -3.41 -14.07 7.90
C HIS A 82 -2.79 -12.72 8.20
N VAL A 83 -2.05 -12.18 7.22
CA VAL A 83 -1.41 -10.87 7.36
C VAL A 83 -1.66 -9.99 6.15
N VAL A 84 -1.71 -8.68 6.40
CA VAL A 84 -1.58 -7.62 5.40
C VAL A 84 -0.30 -6.85 5.69
N PHE A 85 0.20 -6.12 4.70
CA PHE A 85 1.45 -5.39 4.87
C PHE A 85 1.22 -3.88 4.99
N GLY A 86 1.89 -3.28 5.98
CA GLY A 86 2.18 -1.86 5.98
C GLY A 86 3.42 -1.59 5.14
N PHE A 87 3.33 -0.74 4.12
CA PHE A 87 4.46 -0.48 3.23
C PHE A 87 5.59 0.34 3.87
N ILE A 88 5.35 0.94 5.05
CA ILE A 88 6.40 1.56 5.87
C ILE A 88 6.56 0.71 7.13
N PRO A 89 7.63 -0.11 7.22
CA PRO A 89 7.90 -0.87 8.44
C PRO A 89 8.24 0.07 9.59
N SER A 90 7.60 -0.12 10.75
CA SER A 90 7.77 0.75 11.92
C SER A 90 8.69 0.11 12.95
N CYS A 91 9.89 0.66 13.18
CA CYS A 91 10.85 0.10 14.14
C CYS A 91 10.44 0.23 15.61
N GLY A 92 9.48 1.12 15.93
CA GLY A 92 9.00 1.36 17.30
C GLY A 92 9.91 2.18 18.21
N THR A 93 11.18 2.43 17.81
CA THR A 93 12.22 3.00 18.70
C THR A 93 12.82 4.32 18.24
N CYS A 94 12.71 4.67 16.96
CA CYS A 94 13.23 5.94 16.45
C CYS A 94 12.39 7.15 16.95
N PRO A 95 12.90 8.39 16.85
CA PRO A 95 12.17 9.58 17.28
C PRO A 95 10.77 9.71 16.68
N SER A 96 10.61 9.43 15.39
CA SER A 96 9.31 9.46 14.73
C SER A 96 8.34 8.45 15.34
N CYS A 97 8.76 7.20 15.54
CA CYS A 97 7.92 6.16 16.14
C CYS A 97 7.53 6.48 17.59
N THR A 98 8.48 6.96 18.41
CA THR A 98 8.23 7.24 19.84
C THR A 98 7.35 8.46 20.08
N THR A 99 7.17 9.31 19.07
CA THR A 99 6.28 10.49 19.12
C THR A 99 4.92 10.27 18.44
N GLY A 100 4.60 9.01 18.06
CA GLY A 100 3.31 8.67 17.45
C GLY A 100 3.24 8.86 15.93
N HIS A 101 4.39 9.06 15.27
CA HIS A 101 4.48 9.24 13.82
C HIS A 101 5.13 8.03 13.15
N GLN A 102 4.61 6.83 13.43
CA GLN A 102 5.14 5.56 12.90
C GLN A 102 5.16 5.53 11.37
N ASN A 103 4.23 6.21 10.71
CA ASN A 103 4.19 6.40 9.27
C ASN A 103 5.37 7.19 8.70
N LEU A 104 6.19 7.78 9.55
CA LEU A 104 7.43 8.52 9.20
C LEU A 104 8.65 7.84 9.83
N CYS A 105 8.62 6.54 10.04
CA CYS A 105 9.72 5.79 10.66
C CYS A 105 11.04 6.02 9.92
N ASP A 106 12.05 6.55 10.65
CA ASP A 106 13.37 6.88 10.06
C ASP A 106 14.09 5.63 9.55
N VAL A 107 14.05 4.54 10.32
CA VAL A 107 14.67 3.24 9.96
C VAL A 107 13.95 2.60 8.78
N GLY A 108 12.60 2.60 8.82
CA GLY A 108 11.78 2.09 7.73
C GLY A 108 11.99 2.86 6.43
N GLY A 109 12.07 4.18 6.50
CA GLY A 109 12.35 5.02 5.34
C GLY A 109 13.71 4.73 4.68
N MET A 110 14.75 4.47 5.47
CA MET A 110 16.06 4.07 4.94
C MET A 110 16.02 2.69 4.28
N ALA A 111 15.34 1.71 4.89
CA ALA A 111 15.21 0.38 4.32
C ALA A 111 14.44 0.41 2.98
N ILE A 112 13.33 1.18 2.92
CA ILE A 112 12.56 1.38 1.70
C ILE A 112 13.42 1.98 0.59
N ALA A 113 14.18 3.03 0.88
CA ALA A 113 15.05 3.68 -0.10
C ALA A 113 16.12 2.74 -0.66
N GLY A 114 16.60 1.79 0.14
CA GLY A 114 17.55 0.76 -0.28
C GLY A 114 16.91 -0.44 -0.96
N GLY A 115 15.64 -0.71 -0.73
CA GLY A 115 14.93 -1.91 -1.21
C GLY A 115 15.48 -3.23 -0.65
N LEU A 116 16.17 -3.17 0.50
CA LEU A 116 16.82 -4.31 1.18
C LEU A 116 16.29 -4.43 2.62
N GLN A 117 16.45 -5.61 3.23
CA GLN A 117 16.05 -5.83 4.61
C GLN A 117 16.83 -4.92 5.58
N PHE A 118 16.44 -4.86 6.85
CA PHE A 118 17.04 -3.96 7.84
C PHE A 118 18.52 -4.23 8.11
N ASP A 119 19.01 -5.43 7.78
CA ASP A 119 20.42 -5.80 7.83
C ASP A 119 21.22 -5.39 6.59
N GLY A 120 20.57 -4.75 5.61
CA GLY A 120 21.19 -4.31 4.36
C GLY A 120 21.41 -5.42 3.33
N THR A 121 20.78 -6.58 3.50
CA THR A 121 20.90 -7.73 2.57
C THR A 121 19.56 -8.06 1.92
N SER A 122 19.60 -8.79 0.79
CA SER A 122 18.42 -9.33 0.14
C SER A 122 18.10 -10.74 0.64
N ARG A 123 16.83 -11.13 0.48
CA ARG A 123 16.38 -12.54 0.59
C ARG A 123 15.96 -13.10 -0.78
N HIS A 124 15.97 -12.27 -1.81
CA HIS A 124 15.49 -12.60 -3.13
C HIS A 124 16.65 -12.54 -4.13
N HIS A 125 16.86 -13.60 -4.91
CA HIS A 125 18.02 -13.70 -5.80
C HIS A 125 17.60 -14.25 -7.17
N ALA A 126 18.11 -13.68 -8.25
CA ALA A 126 17.97 -14.20 -9.60
C ALA A 126 19.19 -13.86 -10.45
N ARG A 127 19.55 -14.72 -11.42
CA ARG A 127 20.66 -14.50 -12.34
C ARG A 127 21.98 -14.18 -11.63
N ASP A 128 22.26 -14.88 -10.54
CA ASP A 128 23.46 -14.72 -9.68
C ASP A 128 23.63 -13.31 -9.07
N GLN A 129 22.53 -12.60 -8.83
CA GLN A 129 22.57 -11.31 -8.16
C GLN A 129 21.38 -11.13 -7.20
N ASP A 130 21.57 -10.22 -6.25
CA ASP A 130 20.54 -9.82 -5.30
C ASP A 130 19.46 -8.98 -6.00
N LEU A 131 18.20 -9.18 -5.62
CA LEU A 131 17.07 -8.38 -6.05
C LEU A 131 16.66 -7.43 -4.93
N HIS A 132 16.37 -6.20 -5.28
CA HIS A 132 15.69 -5.26 -4.39
C HIS A 132 14.20 -5.59 -4.34
N THR A 133 13.50 -5.10 -3.31
CA THR A 133 12.06 -5.24 -3.17
C THR A 133 11.41 -3.89 -2.93
N MET A 134 10.35 -3.60 -3.66
CA MET A 134 9.59 -2.37 -3.46
C MET A 134 9.04 -2.33 -2.03
N CYS A 135 9.31 -1.25 -1.32
CA CYS A 135 8.91 -1.05 0.08
C CYS A 135 9.37 -2.17 1.04
N VAL A 136 10.47 -2.87 0.71
CA VAL A 136 10.96 -4.05 1.45
C VAL A 136 9.92 -5.18 1.52
N LEU A 137 8.99 -5.22 0.58
CA LEU A 137 7.86 -6.16 0.50
C LEU A 137 7.94 -7.06 -0.75
N GLY A 138 8.01 -6.46 -1.95
CA GLY A 138 8.09 -7.21 -3.20
C GLY A 138 6.87 -8.11 -3.43
N THR A 139 5.66 -7.56 -3.32
CA THR A 139 4.42 -8.36 -3.32
C THR A 139 4.01 -8.89 -4.69
N PHE A 140 4.72 -8.53 -5.76
CA PHE A 140 4.54 -9.17 -7.08
C PHE A 140 5.30 -10.50 -7.15
N SER A 141 5.15 -11.32 -6.13
CA SER A 141 5.74 -12.66 -6.01
C SER A 141 4.74 -13.65 -5.43
N HIS A 142 5.01 -14.95 -5.54
CA HIS A 142 4.16 -15.95 -4.87
C HIS A 142 4.50 -16.06 -3.37
N HIS A 143 5.77 -15.82 -3.02
CA HIS A 143 6.24 -15.81 -1.63
C HIS A 143 7.21 -14.65 -1.46
N THR A 144 7.19 -14.05 -0.30
CA THR A 144 8.13 -13.00 0.08
C THR A 144 8.58 -13.19 1.52
N VAL A 145 9.80 -12.75 1.81
CA VAL A 145 10.31 -12.64 3.18
C VAL A 145 10.34 -11.16 3.54
N VAL A 146 9.67 -10.80 4.60
CA VAL A 146 9.52 -9.42 5.06
C VAL A 146 9.83 -9.29 6.55
N ASN A 147 10.23 -8.11 7.01
CA ASN A 147 10.37 -7.87 8.44
C ASN A 147 9.00 -7.88 9.14
N GLN A 148 8.91 -8.43 10.35
CA GLN A 148 7.67 -8.46 11.14
C GLN A 148 7.06 -7.07 11.35
N ALA A 149 7.86 -6.00 11.34
CA ALA A 149 7.42 -4.61 11.44
C ALA A 149 6.51 -4.14 10.28
N SER A 150 6.52 -4.86 9.17
CA SER A 150 5.60 -4.66 8.05
C SER A 150 4.34 -5.52 8.14
N CYS A 151 4.30 -6.54 8.99
CA CYS A 151 3.21 -7.50 9.07
C CYS A 151 2.15 -7.04 10.06
N ILE A 152 0.91 -6.93 9.60
CA ILE A 152 -0.26 -6.68 10.43
C ILE A 152 -1.15 -7.93 10.38
N LYS A 153 -1.25 -8.63 11.52
CA LYS A 153 -2.14 -9.78 11.66
C LYS A 153 -3.59 -9.32 11.56
N ILE A 154 -4.38 -10.04 10.79
CA ILE A 154 -5.82 -9.83 10.61
C ILE A 154 -6.60 -11.10 10.95
N ASP A 155 -7.91 -10.97 11.14
CA ASP A 155 -8.76 -12.13 11.37
C ASP A 155 -8.80 -13.02 10.12
N ASN A 156 -8.76 -14.34 10.33
CA ASN A 156 -8.65 -15.32 9.24
C ASN A 156 -9.92 -15.41 8.37
N ASP A 157 -11.03 -14.82 8.78
CA ASP A 157 -12.28 -14.74 8.02
C ASP A 157 -12.32 -13.56 7.03
N ILE A 158 -11.35 -12.64 7.12
CA ILE A 158 -11.24 -11.52 6.17
C ILE A 158 -10.68 -12.03 4.83
N PRO A 159 -11.40 -11.83 3.71
CA PRO A 159 -10.93 -12.27 2.39
C PRO A 159 -9.62 -11.57 2.00
N LEU A 160 -8.57 -12.34 1.77
CA LEU A 160 -7.22 -11.81 1.48
C LEU A 160 -7.13 -11.05 0.15
N ASP A 161 -7.97 -11.40 -0.83
CA ASP A 161 -8.07 -10.72 -2.13
C ASP A 161 -8.59 -9.27 -2.02
N ARG A 162 -9.23 -8.92 -0.91
CA ARG A 162 -9.65 -7.55 -0.59
C ARG A 162 -8.76 -6.92 0.46
N ALA A 163 -8.32 -7.71 1.43
CA ALA A 163 -7.46 -7.25 2.51
C ALA A 163 -6.13 -6.66 2.00
N CYS A 164 -5.58 -7.15 0.87
CA CYS A 164 -4.34 -6.62 0.30
C CYS A 164 -4.40 -5.10 0.04
N LEU A 165 -5.58 -4.55 -0.29
CA LEU A 165 -5.76 -3.11 -0.54
C LEU A 165 -5.66 -2.25 0.73
N LEU A 166 -5.75 -2.87 1.91
CA LEU A 166 -5.55 -2.16 3.19
C LEU A 166 -4.12 -1.64 3.35
N GLY A 167 -3.16 -2.23 2.65
CA GLY A 167 -1.76 -1.85 2.72
C GLY A 167 -1.45 -0.46 2.17
N CYS A 168 -2.23 0.06 1.21
CA CYS A 168 -1.99 1.36 0.58
C CYS A 168 -3.29 2.11 0.24
N GLY A 169 -4.03 1.65 -0.77
CA GLY A 169 -5.14 2.44 -1.34
C GLY A 169 -6.22 2.82 -0.34
N VAL A 170 -6.58 1.90 0.57
CA VAL A 170 -7.61 2.15 1.59
C VAL A 170 -7.13 3.14 2.64
N VAL A 171 -5.98 2.88 3.25
CA VAL A 171 -5.45 3.75 4.33
C VAL A 171 -5.03 5.13 3.81
N THR A 172 -4.59 5.23 2.55
CA THR A 172 -4.26 6.50 1.91
C THR A 172 -5.51 7.35 1.72
N GLY A 173 -6.60 6.77 1.19
CA GLY A 173 -7.87 7.47 1.03
C GLY A 173 -8.47 7.90 2.37
N TRP A 174 -8.44 7.03 3.36
CA TRP A 174 -8.86 7.34 4.72
C TRP A 174 -8.04 8.47 5.34
N GLY A 175 -6.72 8.35 5.33
CA GLY A 175 -5.81 9.31 5.95
C GLY A 175 -5.89 10.69 5.33
N SER A 176 -6.08 10.78 4.01
CA SER A 176 -6.25 12.06 3.31
C SER A 176 -7.45 12.85 3.82
N VAL A 177 -8.55 12.18 4.15
CA VAL A 177 -9.78 12.81 4.62
C VAL A 177 -9.77 13.06 6.11
N VAL A 178 -9.43 12.03 6.90
CA VAL A 178 -9.59 12.09 8.36
C VAL A 178 -8.43 12.81 9.03
N TYR A 179 -7.19 12.59 8.57
CA TYR A 179 -6.02 13.17 9.23
C TYR A 179 -5.48 14.41 8.51
N SER A 180 -5.44 14.43 7.17
CA SER A 180 -4.85 15.57 6.45
C SER A 180 -5.86 16.70 6.23
N ALA A 181 -7.11 16.38 5.88
CA ALA A 181 -8.18 17.37 5.71
C ALA A 181 -8.96 17.61 7.01
N GLU A 182 -8.73 16.83 8.07
CA GLU A 182 -9.40 16.93 9.37
C GLU A 182 -10.93 17.00 9.25
N THR A 183 -11.49 16.24 8.30
CA THR A 183 -12.90 16.26 7.95
C THR A 183 -13.78 15.83 9.11
N GLY A 184 -14.83 16.61 9.37
CA GLY A 184 -15.80 16.36 10.43
C GLY A 184 -17.25 16.58 10.03
N PRO A 185 -18.19 16.45 10.98
CA PRO A 185 -19.60 16.67 10.76
C PRO A 185 -19.89 18.10 10.25
N GLY A 186 -20.66 18.18 9.16
CA GLY A 186 -21.07 19.44 8.57
C GLY A 186 -20.18 19.95 7.44
N ASP A 187 -19.02 19.36 7.23
CA ASP A 187 -18.08 19.78 6.16
C ASP A 187 -18.62 19.48 4.76
N VAL A 188 -18.12 20.26 3.80
CA VAL A 188 -18.30 20.07 2.37
C VAL A 188 -16.97 19.61 1.79
N ILE A 189 -16.91 18.41 1.27
CA ILE A 189 -15.69 17.79 0.75
C ILE A 189 -15.78 17.59 -0.75
N ALA A 190 -14.73 17.92 -1.47
CA ALA A 190 -14.55 17.62 -2.88
C ALA A 190 -13.41 16.64 -3.09
N VAL A 191 -13.72 15.48 -3.65
CA VAL A 191 -12.75 14.45 -4.04
C VAL A 191 -12.56 14.52 -5.55
N VAL A 192 -11.38 14.95 -5.97
CA VAL A 192 -11.01 15.06 -7.39
C VAL A 192 -10.25 13.80 -7.81
N GLY A 193 -10.86 13.04 -8.71
CA GLY A 193 -10.40 11.72 -9.15
C GLY A 193 -11.01 10.58 -8.34
N VAL A 194 -11.87 9.78 -8.99
CA VAL A 194 -12.52 8.60 -8.39
C VAL A 194 -11.81 7.33 -8.87
N GLY A 195 -10.53 7.22 -8.50
CA GLY A 195 -9.75 5.98 -8.58
C GLY A 195 -9.79 5.23 -7.25
N GLY A 196 -8.85 4.29 -7.02
CA GLY A 196 -8.77 3.51 -5.78
C GLY A 196 -8.71 4.39 -4.52
N ILE A 197 -7.83 5.40 -4.50
CA ILE A 197 -7.71 6.34 -3.38
C ILE A 197 -8.98 7.18 -3.24
N GLY A 198 -9.47 7.79 -4.34
CA GLY A 198 -10.66 8.64 -4.29
C GLY A 198 -11.92 7.89 -3.83
N ALA A 199 -12.13 6.66 -4.24
CA ALA A 199 -13.25 5.83 -3.78
C ALA A 199 -13.18 5.60 -2.26
N ASN A 200 -11.99 5.38 -1.70
CA ASN A 200 -11.80 5.26 -0.26
C ASN A 200 -11.93 6.60 0.47
N SER A 201 -11.51 7.70 -0.18
CA SER A 201 -11.73 9.06 0.36
C SER A 201 -13.22 9.40 0.46
N LEU A 202 -14.05 9.01 -0.52
CA LEU A 202 -15.51 9.19 -0.45
C LEU A 202 -16.12 8.44 0.73
N GLN A 203 -15.70 7.18 0.93
CA GLN A 203 -16.15 6.38 2.08
C GLN A 203 -15.70 6.99 3.42
N ALA A 204 -14.46 7.46 3.50
CA ALA A 204 -13.93 8.14 4.68
C ALA A 204 -14.72 9.42 4.99
N ALA A 205 -15.00 10.26 3.99
CA ALA A 205 -15.79 11.48 4.16
C ALA A 205 -17.21 11.19 4.68
N ARG A 206 -17.84 10.12 4.19
CA ARG A 206 -19.14 9.67 4.69
C ARG A 206 -19.07 9.24 6.16
N LEU A 207 -18.06 8.46 6.53
CA LEU A 207 -17.87 7.99 7.91
C LEU A 207 -17.48 9.11 8.86
N ALA A 208 -16.76 10.13 8.39
CA ALA A 208 -16.43 11.34 9.15
C ALA A 208 -17.65 12.27 9.35
N GLY A 209 -18.76 12.03 8.66
CA GLY A 209 -20.01 12.80 8.81
C GLY A 209 -20.08 14.06 7.94
N ALA A 210 -19.31 14.13 6.86
CA ALA A 210 -19.37 15.25 5.92
C ALA A 210 -20.81 15.45 5.41
N ARG A 211 -21.25 16.71 5.35
CA ARG A 211 -22.63 17.09 4.94
C ARG A 211 -22.85 16.96 3.44
N GLN A 212 -21.84 17.35 2.66
CA GLN A 212 -21.82 17.19 1.22
C GLN A 212 -20.50 16.54 0.79
N ILE A 213 -20.59 15.55 -0.08
CA ILE A 213 -19.45 14.81 -0.61
C ILE A 213 -19.54 14.85 -2.12
N TRP A 214 -18.68 15.64 -2.73
CA TRP A 214 -18.58 15.83 -4.17
C TRP A 214 -17.56 14.85 -4.76
N ALA A 215 -18.00 14.02 -5.69
CA ALA A 215 -17.13 13.16 -6.50
C ALA A 215 -16.93 13.81 -7.87
N ILE A 216 -15.70 14.17 -8.18
CA ILE A 216 -15.33 14.87 -9.42
C ILE A 216 -14.43 13.96 -10.24
N ASP A 217 -14.91 13.48 -11.39
CA ASP A 217 -14.14 12.63 -12.31
C ASP A 217 -14.70 12.79 -13.75
N PRO A 218 -13.86 12.93 -14.78
CA PRO A 218 -14.33 13.07 -16.16
C PRO A 218 -15.08 11.81 -16.68
N VAL A 219 -14.82 10.63 -16.10
CA VAL A 219 -15.42 9.36 -16.52
C VAL A 219 -16.79 9.16 -15.88
N GLU A 220 -17.86 9.12 -16.68
CA GLU A 220 -19.25 8.99 -16.21
C GLU A 220 -19.46 7.74 -15.33
N GLY A 221 -19.03 6.57 -15.77
CA GLY A 221 -19.20 5.33 -15.01
C GLY A 221 -18.51 5.33 -13.64
N LYS A 222 -17.45 6.14 -13.45
CA LYS A 222 -16.84 6.33 -12.13
C LYS A 222 -17.69 7.25 -11.26
N ARG A 223 -18.29 8.29 -11.83
CA ARG A 223 -19.22 9.18 -11.10
C ARG A 223 -20.49 8.42 -10.66
N GLU A 224 -21.02 7.53 -11.50
CA GLU A 224 -22.16 6.67 -11.15
C GLU A 224 -21.84 5.80 -9.93
N LYS A 225 -20.69 5.10 -9.95
CA LYS A 225 -20.23 4.27 -8.83
C LYS A 225 -19.87 5.08 -7.58
N ALA A 226 -19.49 6.33 -7.70
CA ALA A 226 -19.14 7.16 -6.56
C ALA A 226 -20.27 7.30 -5.55
N THR A 227 -21.53 7.23 -5.98
CA THR A 227 -22.71 7.26 -5.11
C THR A 227 -22.78 6.06 -4.17
N GLU A 228 -22.33 4.88 -4.62
CA GLU A 228 -22.25 3.67 -3.78
C GLU A 228 -21.21 3.85 -2.68
N PHE A 229 -20.16 4.62 -2.95
CA PHE A 229 -19.10 4.94 -1.98
C PHE A 229 -19.44 6.10 -1.04
N GLY A 230 -20.56 6.77 -1.25
CA GLY A 230 -21.06 7.81 -0.35
C GLY A 230 -21.03 9.23 -0.92
N ALA A 231 -20.74 9.41 -2.20
CA ALA A 231 -20.88 10.72 -2.85
C ALA A 231 -22.34 11.17 -2.82
N THR A 232 -22.57 12.41 -2.40
CA THR A 232 -23.88 13.06 -2.43
C THR A 232 -24.11 13.84 -3.71
N HIS A 233 -23.02 14.26 -4.35
CA HIS A 233 -22.98 15.04 -5.59
C HIS A 233 -21.86 14.54 -6.50
N THR A 234 -22.07 14.71 -7.80
CA THR A 234 -21.04 14.37 -8.79
C THR A 234 -20.90 15.47 -9.84
N ALA A 235 -19.69 15.64 -10.38
CA ALA A 235 -19.42 16.56 -11.48
C ALA A 235 -18.34 15.99 -12.40
N ALA A 236 -18.33 16.41 -13.66
CA ALA A 236 -17.32 16.01 -14.62
C ALA A 236 -15.99 16.72 -14.41
N SER A 237 -16.03 17.95 -13.90
CA SER A 237 -14.87 18.79 -13.62
C SER A 237 -15.06 19.57 -12.30
N LEU A 238 -13.96 20.09 -11.77
CA LEU A 238 -14.00 20.98 -10.63
C LEU A 238 -14.69 22.31 -10.99
N GLU A 239 -14.49 22.78 -12.21
CA GLU A 239 -15.12 24.02 -12.72
C GLU A 239 -16.65 23.91 -12.68
N ASP A 240 -17.21 22.78 -13.08
CA ASP A 240 -18.66 22.52 -13.03
C ASP A 240 -19.20 22.47 -11.60
N ALA A 241 -18.41 21.92 -10.66
CA ALA A 241 -18.82 21.76 -9.26
C ALA A 241 -18.70 23.02 -8.43
N LEU A 242 -17.74 23.89 -8.75
CA LEU A 242 -17.31 24.99 -7.89
C LEU A 242 -18.42 25.98 -7.52
N PRO A 243 -19.35 26.39 -8.44
CA PRO A 243 -20.45 27.31 -8.07
C PRO A 243 -21.33 26.74 -6.95
N ALA A 244 -21.74 25.47 -7.07
CA ALA A 244 -22.59 24.84 -6.08
C ALA A 244 -21.86 24.54 -4.75
N ILE A 245 -20.57 24.20 -4.80
CA ILE A 245 -19.73 24.04 -3.61
C ILE A 245 -19.62 25.38 -2.88
N THR A 246 -19.37 26.48 -3.61
CA THR A 246 -19.28 27.83 -3.03
C THR A 246 -20.57 28.24 -2.36
N GLU A 247 -21.72 28.04 -3.02
CA GLU A 247 -23.03 28.34 -2.44
C GLU A 247 -23.31 27.54 -1.15
N ALA A 248 -22.80 26.32 -1.09
CA ALA A 248 -23.00 25.46 0.08
C ALA A 248 -22.09 25.84 1.27
N THR A 249 -21.02 26.61 1.05
CA THR A 249 -20.00 26.91 2.07
C THR A 249 -20.04 28.36 2.57
N PHE A 250 -20.78 29.23 1.93
CA PHE A 250 -21.00 30.64 2.30
C PHE A 250 -22.48 30.94 2.48
#